data_69701c1c55aa776f4eca93f1fa0abfc8
#
_entry.id   69701c1c55aa776f4eca93f1fa0abfc8
#
_cell.length_a   1.000
_cell.length_b   1.000
_cell.length_c   1.000
_cell.angle_alpha   90.00
_cell.angle_beta   90.00
_cell.angle_gamma   90.00
#
_symmetry.space_group_name_H-M   'P 1'
#
loop_
_entity.id
_entity.type
_entity.pdbx_description
1 polymer ?
#
loop_
_entity_poly.entity_id
_entity_poly.type
_entity_poly.pdbx_seq_one_letter_code
_entity_poly.pdbx_strand_id
1 'polypeptide(L)'
;MMRIGLIVTTYNRPDALAAVLEGCLTQTDTNFEVIVADDGSAQETAALIDGYATRAPFSMRHVWQEDHGFRAAAIRNRALAATAADYIIFIDGDCVPPPGFVASHRRLAEPGWFLSGNRLMLTQAFSEQVLRDQLPIHLWSMGDWLQARRLGQIKRLLPLLRLPNLCWLRKRLPQRWQGAKTCNLSAWREDLLRVNGLDENYTGWGLEDSDLVIRLLRAGIFNKSARFAAPVFHLWHRENDRSQLAENRQRLQEALQATHIRASKGVDQY
;
A
#
# COMPACT_ATOMS: atom_id res chain seq x y z
N MET A 1 20.92 10.41 -2.28
CA MET A 1 20.33 9.06 -2.05
C MET A 1 18.83 9.21 -2.23
N MET A 2 18.16 8.30 -2.97
CA MET A 2 16.71 8.33 -3.23
C MET A 2 15.92 8.37 -1.90
N ARG A 3 15.07 9.37 -1.73
CA ARG A 3 14.15 9.47 -0.57
C ARG A 3 12.89 8.68 -0.85
N ILE A 4 12.43 7.91 0.12
CA ILE A 4 11.20 7.11 0.02
C ILE A 4 10.11 7.73 0.86
N GLY A 5 8.92 7.90 0.27
CA GLY A 5 7.67 8.19 0.99
C GLY A 5 6.84 6.93 1.11
N LEU A 6 6.59 6.47 2.32
CA LEU A 6 5.67 5.37 2.61
C LEU A 6 4.30 5.96 2.96
N ILE A 7 3.35 5.86 2.03
CA ILE A 7 1.97 6.32 2.23
C ILE A 7 1.15 5.17 2.80
N VAL A 8 0.62 5.37 4.00
CA VAL A 8 -0.20 4.41 4.75
C VAL A 8 -1.64 4.93 4.76
N THR A 9 -2.54 4.26 4.03
CA THR A 9 -3.95 4.70 3.94
C THR A 9 -4.78 4.09 5.05
N THR A 10 -5.47 4.90 5.86
CA THR A 10 -6.27 4.45 7.00
C THR A 10 -7.65 5.09 7.05
N TYR A 11 -8.58 4.42 7.73
CA TYR A 11 -9.90 4.95 8.10
C TYR A 11 -10.45 4.20 9.32
N ASN A 12 -10.64 4.90 10.45
CA ASN A 12 -11.27 4.43 11.69
C ASN A 12 -10.80 3.04 12.19
N ARG A 13 -9.50 2.75 12.03
CA ARG A 13 -8.85 1.51 12.49
C ARG A 13 -7.53 1.82 13.21
N PRO A 14 -7.57 2.56 14.34
CA PRO A 14 -6.37 2.88 15.11
C PRO A 14 -5.62 1.62 15.60
N ASP A 15 -6.35 0.56 15.91
CA ASP A 15 -5.81 -0.74 16.30
C ASP A 15 -4.91 -1.36 15.21
N ALA A 16 -5.40 -1.44 13.98
CA ALA A 16 -4.65 -1.96 12.85
C ALA A 16 -3.50 -1.02 12.45
N LEU A 17 -3.75 0.28 12.42
CA LEU A 17 -2.74 1.29 12.12
C LEU A 17 -1.57 1.21 13.12
N ALA A 18 -1.83 1.00 14.42
CA ALA A 18 -0.79 0.80 15.43
C ALA A 18 0.14 -0.37 15.05
N ALA A 19 -0.42 -1.52 14.65
CA ALA A 19 0.39 -2.66 14.23
C ALA A 19 1.23 -2.36 12.97
N VAL A 20 0.70 -1.58 12.02
CA VAL A 20 1.45 -1.13 10.83
C VAL A 20 2.58 -0.19 11.21
N LEU A 21 2.33 0.78 12.10
CA LEU A 21 3.33 1.74 12.55
C LEU A 21 4.44 1.06 13.36
N GLU A 22 4.14 0.04 14.19
CA GLU A 22 5.16 -0.81 14.82
C GLU A 22 6.07 -1.48 13.78
N GLY A 23 5.50 -2.01 12.69
CA GLY A 23 6.27 -2.52 11.56
C GLY A 23 7.12 -1.45 10.87
N CYS A 24 6.67 -0.21 10.82
CA CYS A 24 7.45 0.92 10.29
C CYS A 24 8.63 1.27 11.20
N LEU A 25 8.46 1.27 12.53
CA LEU A 25 9.52 1.56 13.49
C LEU A 25 10.69 0.56 13.42
N THR A 26 10.44 -0.66 12.96
CA THR A 26 11.46 -1.73 12.90
C THR A 26 12.13 -1.85 11.53
N GLN A 27 11.89 -0.90 10.59
CA GLN A 27 12.52 -0.96 9.28
C GLN A 27 14.05 -0.86 9.37
N THR A 28 14.74 -1.72 8.59
CA THR A 28 16.21 -1.71 8.49
C THR A 28 16.75 -0.57 7.63
N ASP A 29 15.91 0.01 6.80
CA ASP A 29 16.19 1.22 6.01
C ASP A 29 15.58 2.40 6.75
N THR A 30 16.37 3.38 7.14
CA THR A 30 15.94 4.55 7.92
C THR A 30 15.77 5.81 7.08
N ASN A 31 16.13 5.77 5.79
CA ASN A 31 16.03 6.93 4.90
C ASN A 31 14.68 6.96 4.18
N PHE A 32 13.61 7.08 4.94
CA PHE A 32 12.24 7.23 4.45
C PHE A 32 11.42 8.13 5.37
N GLU A 33 10.29 8.59 4.89
CA GLU A 33 9.25 9.25 5.67
C GLU A 33 7.96 8.43 5.61
N VAL A 34 7.13 8.52 6.64
CA VAL A 34 5.77 7.95 6.67
C VAL A 34 4.77 9.08 6.50
N ILE A 35 3.83 8.90 5.57
CA ILE A 35 2.68 9.78 5.39
C ILE A 35 1.43 8.96 5.67
N VAL A 36 0.78 9.22 6.80
CA VAL A 36 -0.50 8.60 7.10
C VAL A 36 -1.59 9.36 6.36
N ALA A 37 -2.17 8.68 5.38
CA ALA A 37 -3.25 9.17 4.51
C ALA A 37 -4.59 8.75 5.12
N ASP A 38 -5.21 9.64 5.89
CA ASP A 38 -6.37 9.36 6.72
C ASP A 38 -7.66 9.86 6.06
N ASP A 39 -8.54 8.94 5.70
CA ASP A 39 -9.78 9.18 4.94
C ASP A 39 -10.95 9.64 5.84
N GLY A 40 -10.67 10.44 6.87
CA GLY A 40 -11.69 11.03 7.72
C GLY A 40 -11.92 10.29 9.04
N SER A 41 -10.86 9.70 9.62
CA SER A 41 -10.99 9.06 10.93
C SER A 41 -11.28 10.04 12.06
N ALA A 42 -11.83 9.50 13.14
CA ALA A 42 -12.07 10.21 14.40
C ALA A 42 -10.74 10.58 15.10
N GLN A 43 -10.82 11.48 16.07
CA GLN A 43 -9.69 12.06 16.80
C GLN A 43 -8.75 11.02 17.45
N GLU A 44 -9.25 9.84 17.79
CA GLU A 44 -8.45 8.74 18.33
C GLU A 44 -7.29 8.34 17.39
N THR A 45 -7.56 8.32 16.08
CA THR A 45 -6.53 8.02 15.07
C THR A 45 -5.46 9.12 15.03
N ALA A 46 -5.85 10.40 15.10
CA ALA A 46 -4.91 11.51 15.15
C ALA A 46 -4.01 11.43 16.39
N ALA A 47 -4.59 11.22 17.57
CA ALA A 47 -3.85 11.07 18.82
C ALA A 47 -2.86 9.88 18.78
N LEU A 48 -3.25 8.76 18.17
CA LEU A 48 -2.35 7.63 17.93
C LEU A 48 -1.15 8.04 17.07
N ILE A 49 -1.40 8.70 15.93
CA ILE A 49 -0.35 9.14 14.99
C ILE A 49 0.63 10.09 15.68
N ASP A 50 0.13 11.06 16.44
CA ASP A 50 0.97 12.00 17.20
C ASP A 50 1.88 11.28 18.20
N GLY A 51 1.34 10.27 18.92
CA GLY A 51 2.11 9.44 19.83
C GLY A 51 3.22 8.66 19.11
N TYR A 52 2.98 8.17 17.89
CA TYR A 52 4.00 7.51 17.08
C TYR A 52 5.04 8.49 16.52
N ALA A 53 4.61 9.67 16.08
CA ALA A 53 5.50 10.68 15.52
C ALA A 53 6.58 11.14 16.51
N THR A 54 6.27 11.20 17.82
CA THR A 54 7.24 11.59 18.87
C THR A 54 8.38 10.59 19.08
N ARG A 55 8.17 9.31 18.74
CA ARG A 55 9.16 8.23 18.95
C ARG A 55 9.76 7.68 17.66
N ALA A 56 9.24 8.09 16.51
CA ALA A 56 9.73 7.60 15.22
C ALA A 56 11.13 8.15 14.91
N PRO A 57 12.07 7.31 14.42
CA PRO A 57 13.39 7.76 13.99
C PRO A 57 13.38 8.40 12.59
N PHE A 58 12.21 8.58 11.99
CA PHE A 58 11.97 9.14 10.67
C PHE A 58 10.84 10.18 10.73
N SER A 59 10.73 11.02 9.70
CA SER A 59 9.63 11.99 9.61
C SER A 59 8.29 11.26 9.43
N MET A 60 7.29 11.65 10.22
CA MET A 60 5.92 11.19 10.10
C MET A 60 5.00 12.38 9.89
N ARG A 61 4.08 12.27 8.93
CA ARG A 61 3.07 13.28 8.63
C ARG A 61 1.69 12.66 8.66
N HIS A 62 0.74 13.40 9.21
CA HIS A 62 -0.68 13.09 9.15
C HIS A 62 -1.34 13.97 8.08
N VAL A 63 -1.89 13.37 7.04
CA VAL A 63 -2.70 14.02 6.02
C VAL A 63 -4.11 13.50 6.18
N TRP A 64 -5.01 14.39 6.55
CA TRP A 64 -6.40 14.09 6.86
C TRP A 64 -7.35 14.80 5.88
N GLN A 65 -8.50 14.22 5.63
CA GLN A 65 -9.60 14.85 4.93
C GLN A 65 -10.91 14.56 5.66
N GLU A 66 -11.91 15.42 5.46
CA GLU A 66 -13.25 15.24 6.04
C GLU A 66 -13.89 13.94 5.53
N ASP A 67 -14.61 13.23 6.43
CA ASP A 67 -15.33 12.00 6.09
C ASP A 67 -16.54 12.29 5.20
N HIS A 68 -16.46 11.92 3.95
CA HIS A 68 -17.55 11.92 2.99
C HIS A 68 -17.70 10.53 2.33
N GLY A 69 -17.52 9.46 3.12
CA GLY A 69 -17.49 8.07 2.68
C GLY A 69 -16.12 7.66 2.13
N PHE A 70 -16.05 6.49 1.53
CA PHE A 70 -14.79 5.90 1.07
C PHE A 70 -14.20 6.67 -0.11
N ARG A 71 -13.10 7.39 0.11
CA ARG A 71 -12.39 8.22 -0.88
C ARG A 71 -10.88 7.97 -0.88
N ALA A 72 -10.51 6.70 -0.90
CA ALA A 72 -9.10 6.29 -0.83
C ALA A 72 -8.23 6.88 -1.97
N ALA A 73 -8.78 7.12 -3.16
CA ALA A 73 -8.06 7.78 -4.25
C ALA A 73 -7.68 9.22 -3.87
N ALA A 74 -8.64 10.00 -3.34
CA ALA A 74 -8.43 11.40 -2.96
C ALA A 74 -7.40 11.54 -1.85
N ILE A 75 -7.51 10.76 -0.79
CA ILE A 75 -6.58 10.87 0.34
C ILE A 75 -5.15 10.42 -0.04
N ARG A 76 -5.01 9.40 -0.92
CA ARG A 76 -3.70 9.01 -1.46
C ARG A 76 -3.08 10.11 -2.34
N ASN A 77 -3.88 10.82 -3.13
CA ASN A 77 -3.42 11.95 -3.92
C ASN A 77 -2.98 13.13 -3.04
N ARG A 78 -3.74 13.46 -1.99
CA ARG A 78 -3.33 14.47 -1.00
C ARG A 78 -2.00 14.11 -0.34
N ALA A 79 -1.83 12.84 0.06
CA ALA A 79 -0.58 12.36 0.63
C ALA A 79 0.57 12.41 -0.39
N LEU A 80 0.31 12.08 -1.67
CA LEU A 80 1.29 12.20 -2.76
C LEU A 80 1.70 13.65 -3.02
N ALA A 81 0.78 14.60 -2.94
CA ALA A 81 1.06 16.03 -3.06
C ALA A 81 1.85 16.57 -1.86
N ALA A 82 1.59 16.05 -0.66
CA ALA A 82 2.23 16.49 0.59
C ALA A 82 3.69 16.05 0.75
N THR A 83 4.22 15.17 -0.11
CA THR A 83 5.59 14.68 -0.03
C THR A 83 6.47 15.16 -1.19
N ALA A 84 7.75 15.38 -0.91
CA ALA A 84 8.79 15.59 -1.91
C ALA A 84 9.72 14.38 -2.08
N ALA A 85 9.32 13.19 -1.62
CA ALA A 85 10.07 11.96 -1.80
C ALA A 85 10.20 11.61 -3.30
N ASP A 86 11.30 10.95 -3.67
CA ASP A 86 11.57 10.58 -5.06
C ASP A 86 10.77 9.32 -5.48
N TYR A 87 10.54 8.43 -4.52
CA TYR A 87 9.91 7.14 -4.73
C TYR A 87 8.81 6.90 -3.69
N ILE A 88 7.64 6.48 -4.13
CA ILE A 88 6.46 6.31 -3.28
C ILE A 88 6.14 4.82 -3.14
N ILE A 89 5.90 4.39 -1.91
CA ILE A 89 5.36 3.08 -1.57
C ILE A 89 3.96 3.29 -0.97
N PHE A 90 2.96 2.61 -1.51
CA PHE A 90 1.61 2.58 -0.94
C PHE A 90 1.40 1.29 -0.18
N ILE A 91 0.85 1.39 1.03
CA ILE A 91 0.28 0.28 1.80
C ILE A 91 -1.04 0.73 2.44
N ASP A 92 -1.87 -0.24 2.82
CA ASP A 92 -3.08 0.03 3.61
C ASP A 92 -2.76 -0.02 5.11
N GLY A 93 -3.56 0.66 5.94
CA GLY A 93 -3.42 0.75 7.40
C GLY A 93 -3.70 -0.55 8.17
N ASP A 94 -3.83 -1.65 7.45
CA ASP A 94 -3.96 -3.03 7.95
C ASP A 94 -2.93 -3.98 7.31
N CYS A 95 -1.94 -3.44 6.61
CA CYS A 95 -0.89 -4.15 5.91
C CYS A 95 0.45 -3.98 6.64
N VAL A 96 0.72 -4.82 7.64
CA VAL A 96 1.91 -4.73 8.50
C VAL A 96 3.18 -5.07 7.71
N PRO A 97 4.15 -4.14 7.58
CA PRO A 97 5.40 -4.39 6.85
C PRO A 97 6.44 -5.10 7.74
N PRO A 98 7.16 -6.12 7.24
CA PRO A 98 8.31 -6.71 7.94
C PRO A 98 9.54 -5.77 7.87
N PRO A 99 10.59 -5.96 8.72
CA PRO A 99 11.72 -5.03 8.84
C PRO A 99 12.48 -4.71 7.54
N GLY A 100 12.56 -5.64 6.60
CA GLY A 100 13.24 -5.44 5.31
C GLY A 100 12.35 -4.93 4.18
N PHE A 101 11.14 -4.42 4.48
CA PHE A 101 10.15 -4.03 3.46
C PHE A 101 10.60 -2.82 2.64
N VAL A 102 10.93 -1.71 3.30
CA VAL A 102 11.39 -0.47 2.62
C VAL A 102 12.70 -0.72 1.87
N ALA A 103 13.67 -1.39 2.50
CA ALA A 103 14.94 -1.76 1.86
C ALA A 103 14.74 -2.64 0.60
N SER A 104 13.73 -3.52 0.60
CA SER A 104 13.41 -4.35 -0.55
C SER A 104 12.83 -3.53 -1.70
N HIS A 105 11.93 -2.58 -1.42
CA HIS A 105 11.42 -1.66 -2.43
C HIS A 105 12.53 -0.79 -3.00
N ARG A 106 13.40 -0.20 -2.16
CA ARG A 106 14.57 0.58 -2.61
C ARG A 106 15.46 -0.22 -3.55
N ARG A 107 15.83 -1.44 -3.17
CA ARG A 107 16.70 -2.31 -3.98
C ARG A 107 16.09 -2.67 -5.33
N LEU A 108 14.77 -2.80 -5.39
CA LEU A 108 14.04 -3.20 -6.60
C LEU A 108 13.61 -2.02 -7.47
N ALA A 109 13.60 -0.79 -6.93
CA ALA A 109 13.25 0.42 -7.67
C ALA A 109 14.13 0.58 -8.91
N GLU A 110 13.50 0.87 -10.04
CA GLU A 110 14.16 1.01 -11.34
C GLU A 110 13.37 2.01 -12.19
N PRO A 111 14.02 2.99 -12.87
CA PRO A 111 13.34 3.90 -13.77
C PRO A 111 12.54 3.17 -14.86
N GLY A 112 11.32 3.65 -15.13
CA GLY A 112 10.40 3.03 -16.08
C GLY A 112 9.66 1.79 -15.55
N TRP A 113 9.79 1.49 -14.25
CA TRP A 113 9.12 0.34 -13.63
C TRP A 113 8.43 0.72 -12.32
N PHE A 114 7.16 0.31 -12.18
CA PHE A 114 6.50 0.25 -10.89
C PHE A 114 6.60 -1.17 -10.30
N LEU A 115 6.52 -1.28 -8.98
CA LEU A 115 6.56 -2.56 -8.28
C LEU A 115 5.17 -2.96 -7.81
N SER A 116 4.80 -4.22 -8.03
CA SER A 116 3.62 -4.83 -7.44
C SER A 116 4.01 -5.96 -6.47
N GLY A 117 3.69 -5.78 -5.19
CA GLY A 117 3.99 -6.75 -4.15
C GLY A 117 2.89 -7.77 -3.94
N ASN A 118 3.02 -8.53 -2.86
CA ASN A 118 2.02 -9.48 -2.40
C ASN A 118 1.71 -9.28 -0.92
N ARG A 119 0.65 -9.91 -0.47
CA ARG A 119 0.22 -9.90 0.92
C ARG A 119 -0.01 -11.32 1.42
N LEU A 120 0.31 -11.55 2.69
CA LEU A 120 -0.06 -12.72 3.45
C LEU A 120 -1.36 -12.41 4.19
N MET A 121 -2.42 -13.11 3.85
CA MET A 121 -3.74 -12.91 4.45
C MET A 121 -3.83 -13.68 5.77
N LEU A 122 -4.11 -13.00 6.87
CA LEU A 122 -4.42 -13.61 8.15
C LEU A 122 -5.91 -13.97 8.21
N THR A 123 -6.25 -14.97 9.01
CA THR A 123 -7.66 -15.28 9.30
C THR A 123 -8.25 -14.26 10.28
N GLN A 124 -9.58 -14.17 10.36
CA GLN A 124 -10.26 -13.26 11.27
C GLN A 124 -9.82 -13.50 12.73
N ALA A 125 -9.98 -14.71 13.23
CA ALA A 125 -9.65 -15.03 14.62
C ALA A 125 -8.19 -14.73 14.96
N PHE A 126 -7.26 -14.97 14.01
CA PHE A 126 -5.85 -14.66 14.25
C PHE A 126 -5.59 -13.16 14.19
N SER A 127 -6.24 -12.40 13.30
CA SER A 127 -6.11 -10.95 13.27
C SER A 127 -6.62 -10.30 14.54
N GLU A 128 -7.77 -10.75 15.05
CA GLU A 128 -8.32 -10.30 16.34
C GLU A 128 -7.36 -10.61 17.50
N GLN A 129 -6.72 -11.78 17.48
CA GLN A 129 -5.69 -12.14 18.46
C GLN A 129 -4.47 -11.21 18.36
N VAL A 130 -3.95 -10.99 17.14
CA VAL A 130 -2.80 -10.10 16.89
C VAL A 130 -3.05 -8.71 17.44
N LEU A 131 -4.24 -8.15 17.20
CA LEU A 131 -4.59 -6.81 17.65
C LEU A 131 -4.79 -6.74 19.16
N ARG A 132 -5.55 -7.68 19.75
CA ARG A 132 -5.83 -7.72 21.18
C ARG A 132 -4.55 -7.92 22.01
N ASP A 133 -3.71 -8.88 21.60
CA ASP A 133 -2.53 -9.29 22.33
C ASP A 133 -1.26 -8.52 21.86
N GLN A 134 -1.41 -7.57 20.92
CA GLN A 134 -0.35 -6.75 20.32
C GLN A 134 0.84 -7.61 19.84
N LEU A 135 0.55 -8.74 19.18
CA LEU A 135 1.59 -9.66 18.75
C LEU A 135 2.49 -9.03 17.66
N PRO A 136 3.82 -9.04 17.85
CA PRO A 136 4.76 -8.43 16.92
C PRO A 136 5.01 -9.31 15.68
N ILE A 137 3.96 -9.57 14.91
CA ILE A 137 3.99 -10.48 13.74
C ILE A 137 5.02 -10.06 12.69
N HIS A 138 5.38 -8.78 12.63
CA HIS A 138 6.43 -8.25 11.75
C HIS A 138 7.82 -8.79 12.07
N LEU A 139 8.06 -9.22 13.32
CA LEU A 139 9.32 -9.79 13.79
C LEU A 139 9.34 -11.33 13.77
N TRP A 140 8.23 -11.96 13.41
CA TRP A 140 8.10 -13.41 13.43
C TRP A 140 9.09 -14.10 12.48
N SER A 141 9.70 -15.17 13.01
CA SER A 141 10.56 -16.06 12.25
C SER A 141 9.75 -16.96 11.29
N MET A 142 10.43 -17.64 10.39
CA MET A 142 9.77 -18.64 9.52
C MET A 142 9.18 -19.80 10.37
N GLY A 143 9.77 -20.10 11.52
CA GLY A 143 9.25 -21.12 12.46
C GLY A 143 7.88 -20.73 13.01
N ASP A 144 7.72 -19.45 13.44
CA ASP A 144 6.44 -18.93 13.94
C ASP A 144 5.36 -18.97 12.84
N TRP A 145 5.71 -18.59 11.61
CA TRP A 145 4.79 -18.67 10.48
C TRP A 145 4.42 -20.11 10.09
N LEU A 146 5.34 -21.07 10.22
CA LEU A 146 5.03 -22.49 10.02
C LEU A 146 4.05 -23.00 11.09
N GLN A 147 4.24 -22.59 12.34
CA GLN A 147 3.30 -22.89 13.41
C GLN A 147 1.92 -22.27 13.14
N ALA A 148 1.87 -20.98 12.79
CA ALA A 148 0.62 -20.30 12.42
C ALA A 148 -0.11 -21.01 11.26
N ARG A 149 0.64 -21.54 10.28
CA ARG A 149 0.06 -22.32 9.19
C ARG A 149 -0.52 -23.65 9.68
N ARG A 150 0.14 -24.35 10.60
CA ARG A 150 -0.35 -25.60 11.21
C ARG A 150 -1.62 -25.36 12.03
N LEU A 151 -1.68 -24.23 12.72
CA LEU A 151 -2.85 -23.80 13.50
C LEU A 151 -3.99 -23.21 12.65
N GLY A 152 -3.85 -23.17 11.32
CA GLY A 152 -4.88 -22.63 10.43
C GLY A 152 -5.03 -21.10 10.47
N GLN A 153 -4.11 -20.37 11.10
CA GLN A 153 -4.13 -18.92 11.27
C GLN A 153 -3.83 -18.16 9.95
N ILE A 154 -3.15 -18.82 9.03
CA ILE A 154 -2.89 -18.36 7.67
C ILE A 154 -3.14 -19.47 6.65
N LYS A 155 -3.55 -19.09 5.42
CA LYS A 155 -3.89 -20.08 4.37
C LYS A 155 -2.68 -20.55 3.55
N ARG A 156 -1.66 -19.73 3.37
CA ARG A 156 -0.54 -19.99 2.45
C ARG A 156 0.76 -19.41 3.00
N LEU A 157 1.86 -20.16 2.91
CA LEU A 157 3.22 -19.69 3.26
C LEU A 157 3.96 -19.06 2.07
N LEU A 158 3.48 -19.34 0.85
CA LEU A 158 4.14 -18.91 -0.39
C LEU A 158 4.52 -17.41 -0.42
N PRO A 159 3.70 -16.46 0.11
CA PRO A 159 4.08 -15.05 0.17
C PRO A 159 5.35 -14.76 0.97
N LEU A 160 5.71 -15.62 1.92
CA LEU A 160 6.87 -15.45 2.81
C LEU A 160 8.20 -15.90 2.20
N LEU A 161 8.15 -16.67 1.12
CA LEU A 161 9.38 -17.09 0.45
C LEU A 161 10.20 -15.88 0.03
N ARG A 162 11.52 -15.97 0.24
CA ARG A 162 12.48 -14.97 -0.22
C ARG A 162 13.30 -15.58 -1.35
N LEU A 163 13.17 -15.01 -2.53
CA LEU A 163 13.96 -15.41 -3.68
C LEU A 163 15.07 -14.40 -3.95
N PRO A 164 16.24 -14.86 -4.42
CA PRO A 164 17.32 -13.98 -4.85
C PRO A 164 16.83 -12.94 -5.85
N ASN A 165 17.60 -11.86 -6.01
CA ASN A 165 17.26 -10.79 -6.94
C ASN A 165 17.46 -11.21 -8.39
N LEU A 166 16.58 -12.06 -8.90
CA LEU A 166 16.55 -12.48 -10.32
C LEU A 166 15.73 -11.43 -11.10
N CYS A 167 16.37 -10.33 -11.48
CA CYS A 167 15.71 -9.19 -12.14
C CYS A 167 14.86 -9.59 -13.35
N TRP A 168 15.34 -10.49 -14.19
CA TRP A 168 14.65 -10.95 -15.39
C TRP A 168 13.34 -11.70 -15.09
N LEU A 169 13.32 -12.54 -14.04
CA LEU A 169 12.10 -13.25 -13.61
C LEU A 169 11.02 -12.27 -13.09
N ARG A 170 11.44 -11.17 -12.46
CA ARG A 170 10.53 -10.15 -11.94
C ARG A 170 9.86 -9.32 -13.04
N LYS A 171 10.44 -9.30 -14.24
CA LYS A 171 10.00 -8.55 -15.41
C LYS A 171 9.24 -9.40 -16.45
N ARG A 172 8.87 -10.65 -16.13
CA ARG A 172 8.25 -11.59 -17.09
C ARG A 172 6.86 -11.17 -17.59
N LEU A 173 6.13 -10.40 -16.82
CA LEU A 173 4.78 -9.94 -17.15
C LEU A 173 4.70 -8.42 -17.07
N PRO A 174 5.43 -7.70 -17.93
CA PRO A 174 5.62 -6.25 -17.79
C PRO A 174 4.33 -5.47 -17.99
N GLN A 175 3.39 -5.96 -18.77
CA GLN A 175 2.10 -5.30 -19.05
C GLN A 175 0.95 -5.81 -18.17
N ARG A 176 1.25 -6.63 -17.15
CA ARG A 176 0.21 -7.17 -16.28
C ARG A 176 -0.27 -6.11 -15.29
N TRP A 177 -1.53 -5.69 -15.42
CA TRP A 177 -2.20 -4.83 -14.46
C TRP A 177 -2.98 -5.61 -13.38
N GLN A 178 -3.47 -6.82 -13.72
CA GLN A 178 -4.29 -7.63 -12.82
C GLN A 178 -3.50 -8.05 -11.58
N GLY A 179 -4.08 -7.71 -10.42
CA GLY A 179 -3.53 -8.06 -9.11
C GLY A 179 -2.45 -7.12 -8.59
N ALA A 180 -2.08 -6.06 -9.32
CA ALA A 180 -1.36 -4.93 -8.75
C ALA A 180 -2.35 -4.10 -7.93
N LYS A 181 -2.01 -3.83 -6.66
CA LYS A 181 -2.89 -3.17 -5.70
C LYS A 181 -2.10 -2.21 -4.81
N THR A 182 -2.69 -1.08 -4.49
CA THR A 182 -2.09 -0.05 -3.63
C THR A 182 -1.81 -0.51 -2.20
N CYS A 183 -2.37 -1.62 -1.77
CA CYS A 183 -1.98 -2.23 -0.49
C CYS A 183 -0.52 -2.77 -0.45
N ASN A 184 0.16 -2.83 -1.59
CA ASN A 184 1.60 -3.09 -1.73
C ASN A 184 2.03 -2.77 -3.17
N LEU A 185 2.16 -1.48 -3.47
CA LEU A 185 2.57 -0.96 -4.76
C LEU A 185 3.58 0.16 -4.57
N SER A 186 4.57 0.26 -5.45
CA SER A 186 5.45 1.42 -5.42
C SER A 186 5.87 1.87 -6.81
N ALA A 187 6.12 3.17 -6.97
CA ALA A 187 6.53 3.78 -8.23
C ALA A 187 7.33 5.07 -7.96
N TRP A 188 8.03 5.56 -8.98
CA TRP A 188 8.64 6.87 -8.94
C TRP A 188 7.56 7.95 -8.81
N ARG A 189 7.81 8.93 -7.96
CA ARG A 189 6.86 10.03 -7.75
C ARG A 189 6.57 10.78 -9.06
N GLU A 190 7.58 11.02 -9.87
CA GLU A 190 7.43 11.66 -11.19
C GLU A 190 6.49 10.90 -12.11
N ASP A 191 6.54 9.55 -12.11
CA ASP A 191 5.65 8.71 -12.90
C ASP A 191 4.19 8.80 -12.39
N LEU A 192 4.00 8.83 -11.07
CA LEU A 192 2.68 9.03 -10.47
C LEU A 192 2.10 10.41 -10.80
N LEU A 193 2.93 11.46 -10.75
CA LEU A 193 2.51 12.82 -11.13
C LEU A 193 2.22 12.93 -12.64
N ARG A 194 3.03 12.26 -13.48
CA ARG A 194 2.83 12.21 -14.93
C ARG A 194 1.46 11.66 -15.31
N VAL A 195 0.99 10.64 -14.58
CA VAL A 195 -0.35 10.06 -14.81
C VAL A 195 -1.45 10.75 -13.98
N ASN A 196 -1.13 11.82 -13.28
CA ASN A 196 -2.04 12.59 -12.41
C ASN A 196 -2.58 11.80 -11.22
N GLY A 197 -1.74 10.91 -10.64
CA GLY A 197 -2.13 10.13 -9.46
C GLY A 197 -3.27 9.14 -9.71
N LEU A 198 -4.07 8.88 -8.67
CA LEU A 198 -5.27 8.05 -8.73
C LEU A 198 -6.44 8.87 -9.26
N ASP A 199 -7.38 8.25 -9.98
CA ASP A 199 -8.59 8.93 -10.45
C ASP A 199 -9.66 8.96 -9.34
N GLU A 200 -9.98 10.17 -8.87
CA GLU A 200 -10.93 10.41 -7.78
C GLU A 200 -12.41 10.26 -8.19
N ASN A 201 -12.68 9.99 -9.46
CA ASN A 201 -14.00 9.61 -9.90
C ASN A 201 -14.38 8.18 -9.47
N TYR A 202 -13.39 7.35 -9.08
CA TYR A 202 -13.66 6.09 -8.38
C TYR A 202 -14.04 6.38 -6.94
N THR A 203 -15.33 6.44 -6.68
CA THR A 203 -15.91 6.60 -5.33
C THR A 203 -16.33 5.25 -4.78
N GLY A 204 -16.34 5.09 -3.46
CA GLY A 204 -16.56 3.79 -2.83
C GLY A 204 -15.39 2.82 -3.08
N TRP A 205 -15.60 1.56 -2.76
CA TRP A 205 -14.52 0.58 -2.79
C TRP A 205 -14.26 0.01 -4.19
N GLY A 206 -13.01 0.10 -4.62
CA GLY A 206 -12.41 -0.80 -5.62
C GLY A 206 -12.19 -0.23 -7.01
N LEU A 207 -11.14 -0.74 -7.64
CA LEU A 207 -10.69 -0.54 -9.01
C LEU A 207 -9.93 0.76 -9.30
N GLU A 208 -9.83 1.70 -8.36
CA GLU A 208 -8.99 2.90 -8.48
C GLU A 208 -7.49 2.55 -8.67
N ASP A 209 -7.04 1.47 -8.04
CA ASP A 209 -5.67 0.95 -8.19
C ASP A 209 -5.46 0.30 -9.57
N SER A 210 -6.46 -0.40 -10.09
CA SER A 210 -6.38 -1.01 -11.42
C SER A 210 -6.30 0.05 -12.52
N ASP A 211 -7.08 1.10 -12.40
CA ASP A 211 -7.06 2.25 -13.31
C ASP A 211 -5.68 2.96 -13.29
N LEU A 212 -5.16 3.27 -12.10
CA LEU A 212 -3.81 3.83 -11.96
C LEU A 212 -2.78 2.99 -12.71
N VAL A 213 -2.79 1.67 -12.50
CA VAL A 213 -1.82 0.76 -13.12
C VAL A 213 -1.97 0.72 -14.63
N ILE A 214 -3.19 0.74 -15.17
CA ILE A 214 -3.43 0.80 -16.62
C ILE A 214 -2.84 2.09 -17.21
N ARG A 215 -3.03 3.23 -16.54
CA ARG A 215 -2.47 4.51 -16.99
C ARG A 215 -0.94 4.55 -16.91
N LEU A 216 -0.34 3.96 -15.87
CA LEU A 216 1.12 3.79 -15.79
C LEU A 216 1.65 2.97 -16.97
N LEU A 217 1.03 1.82 -17.28
CA LEU A 217 1.43 0.99 -18.41
C LEU A 217 1.35 1.73 -19.75
N ARG A 218 0.31 2.53 -19.97
CA ARG A 218 0.17 3.37 -21.16
C ARG A 218 1.20 4.51 -21.23
N ALA A 219 1.62 5.00 -20.08
CA ALA A 219 2.70 5.98 -19.99
C ALA A 219 4.10 5.37 -20.21
N GLY A 220 4.18 4.04 -20.48
CA GLY A 220 5.43 3.33 -20.70
C GLY A 220 6.14 2.89 -19.41
N ILE A 221 5.44 2.92 -18.26
CA ILE A 221 5.96 2.44 -16.99
C ILE A 221 5.44 1.02 -16.75
N PHE A 222 6.34 0.03 -16.72
CA PHE A 222 5.99 -1.38 -16.73
C PHE A 222 5.95 -2.01 -15.34
N ASN A 223 5.27 -3.16 -15.23
CA ASN A 223 5.15 -3.90 -13.98
C ASN A 223 6.39 -4.77 -13.73
N LYS A 224 7.02 -4.57 -12.57
CA LYS A 224 8.06 -5.42 -12.03
C LYS A 224 7.59 -6.06 -10.73
N SER A 225 7.59 -7.37 -10.63
CA SER A 225 7.08 -8.09 -9.47
C SER A 225 7.98 -7.94 -8.25
N ALA A 226 7.43 -7.42 -7.14
CA ALA A 226 8.05 -7.43 -5.81
C ALA A 226 7.66 -8.68 -5.00
N ARG A 227 6.91 -9.62 -5.57
CA ARG A 227 6.61 -10.90 -4.92
C ARG A 227 7.90 -11.60 -4.53
N PHE A 228 7.88 -12.29 -3.39
CA PHE A 228 9.04 -12.99 -2.83
C PHE A 228 10.21 -12.08 -2.44
N ALA A 229 9.97 -10.77 -2.29
CA ALA A 229 10.94 -9.82 -1.77
C ALA A 229 10.35 -8.90 -0.70
N ALA A 230 9.16 -8.35 -0.94
CA ALA A 230 8.53 -7.35 -0.09
C ALA A 230 7.05 -7.70 0.18
N PRO A 231 6.72 -8.77 0.93
CA PRO A 231 5.34 -9.02 1.34
C PRO A 231 4.93 -8.07 2.46
N VAL A 232 3.63 -7.89 2.63
CA VAL A 232 3.01 -7.34 3.84
C VAL A 232 2.09 -8.38 4.49
N PHE A 233 1.83 -8.25 5.78
CA PHE A 233 0.93 -9.11 6.54
C PHE A 233 -0.41 -8.40 6.69
N HIS A 234 -1.43 -8.92 5.99
CA HIS A 234 -2.72 -8.25 5.91
C HIS A 234 -3.63 -8.77 7.02
N LEU A 235 -3.95 -7.91 7.94
CA LEU A 235 -4.93 -8.15 8.99
C LEU A 235 -6.31 -8.27 8.37
N TRP A 236 -7.11 -9.18 8.90
CA TRP A 236 -8.48 -9.33 8.43
C TRP A 236 -9.32 -8.11 8.84
N HIS A 237 -10.17 -7.69 7.96
CA HIS A 237 -11.22 -6.73 8.21
C HIS A 237 -12.52 -7.16 7.52
N ARG A 238 -13.64 -6.66 8.02
CA ARG A 238 -14.92 -6.83 7.31
C ARG A 238 -14.82 -6.20 5.92
N GLU A 239 -15.45 -6.84 4.94
CA GLU A 239 -15.48 -6.28 3.59
C GLU A 239 -16.16 -4.91 3.58
N ASN A 240 -15.57 -3.98 2.82
CA ASN A 240 -16.13 -2.65 2.62
C ASN A 240 -17.43 -2.72 1.82
N ASP A 241 -18.24 -1.68 1.94
CA ASP A 241 -19.43 -1.53 1.11
C ASP A 241 -19.08 -1.56 -0.37
N ARG A 242 -19.79 -2.39 -1.12
CA ARG A 242 -19.59 -2.61 -2.56
C ARG A 242 -20.69 -2.01 -3.41
N SER A 243 -21.54 -1.14 -2.87
CA SER A 243 -22.66 -0.51 -3.59
C SER A 243 -22.21 0.17 -4.87
N GLN A 244 -21.04 0.80 -4.87
CA GLN A 244 -20.46 1.52 -6.02
C GLN A 244 -19.65 0.62 -7.00
N LEU A 245 -19.46 -0.66 -6.67
CA LEU A 245 -18.57 -1.54 -7.44
C LEU A 245 -19.03 -1.73 -8.90
N ALA A 246 -20.34 -1.72 -9.17
CA ALA A 246 -20.86 -1.86 -10.52
C ALA A 246 -20.48 -0.65 -11.39
N GLU A 247 -20.61 0.55 -10.86
CA GLU A 247 -20.22 1.80 -11.52
C GLU A 247 -18.69 1.86 -11.72
N ASN A 248 -17.90 1.50 -10.70
CA ASN A 248 -16.45 1.43 -10.82
C ASN A 248 -15.98 0.40 -11.86
N ARG A 249 -16.71 -0.72 -12.03
CA ARG A 249 -16.44 -1.68 -13.12
C ARG A 249 -16.71 -1.09 -14.50
N GLN A 250 -17.78 -0.33 -14.65
CA GLN A 250 -18.07 0.37 -15.91
C GLN A 250 -16.96 1.37 -16.21
N ARG A 251 -16.56 2.22 -15.25
CA ARG A 251 -15.44 3.15 -15.40
C ARG A 251 -14.15 2.45 -15.81
N LEU A 252 -13.83 1.32 -15.20
CA LEU A 252 -12.65 0.55 -15.58
C LEU A 252 -12.77 -0.01 -17.02
N GLN A 253 -13.94 -0.45 -17.46
CA GLN A 253 -14.14 -0.89 -18.84
C GLN A 253 -13.92 0.25 -19.83
N GLU A 254 -14.46 1.44 -19.54
CA GLU A 254 -14.22 2.66 -20.32
C GLU A 254 -12.73 3.03 -20.33
N ALA A 255 -12.09 2.98 -19.17
CA ALA A 255 -10.64 3.19 -19.05
C ALA A 255 -9.83 2.18 -19.88
N LEU A 256 -10.22 0.91 -19.95
CA LEU A 256 -9.55 -0.11 -20.77
C LEU A 256 -9.66 0.16 -22.29
N GLN A 257 -10.72 0.80 -22.73
CA GLN A 257 -10.94 1.16 -24.16
C GLN A 257 -10.31 2.52 -24.53
N ALA A 258 -10.14 3.39 -23.56
CA ALA A 258 -9.56 4.71 -23.76
C ALA A 258 -8.03 4.63 -24.00
N THR A 259 -7.45 5.76 -24.43
CA THR A 259 -5.99 5.88 -24.67
C THR A 259 -5.31 6.89 -23.74
N HIS A 260 -6.07 7.62 -22.93
CA HIS A 260 -5.52 8.63 -22.02
C HIS A 260 -4.61 8.00 -20.97
N ILE A 261 -3.60 8.74 -20.57
CA ILE A 261 -2.63 8.36 -19.55
C ILE A 261 -2.85 9.11 -18.23
N ARG A 262 -3.60 10.21 -18.22
CA ARG A 262 -3.83 11.04 -17.04
C ARG A 262 -5.23 10.82 -16.47
N ALA A 263 -5.35 10.77 -15.16
CA ALA A 263 -6.64 10.86 -14.48
C ALA A 263 -7.29 12.21 -14.78
N SER A 264 -8.60 12.21 -14.98
CA SER A 264 -9.36 13.44 -15.23
C SER A 264 -9.50 14.29 -13.97
N LYS A 265 -9.53 13.63 -12.80
CA LYS A 265 -9.57 14.23 -11.48
C LYS A 265 -8.50 13.55 -10.60
N GLY A 266 -7.39 14.21 -10.35
CA GLY A 266 -6.25 13.57 -9.72
C GLY A 266 -5.43 14.51 -8.82
N VAL A 267 -4.13 14.24 -8.71
CA VAL A 267 -3.23 14.91 -7.79
C VAL A 267 -3.02 16.41 -8.09
N ASP A 268 -3.29 16.86 -9.31
CA ASP A 268 -3.19 18.27 -9.73
C ASP A 268 -4.22 19.21 -9.10
N GLN A 269 -5.11 18.69 -8.26
CA GLN A 269 -6.05 19.48 -7.46
C GLN A 269 -5.44 19.98 -6.13
N TYR A 270 -4.23 19.52 -5.75
CA TYR A 270 -3.62 19.78 -4.44
C TYR A 270 -2.29 20.50 -4.52
#